data_8c729736fabddb7551ac53fae7900d40
#
_entry.id   8c729736fabddb7551ac53fae7900d40
#
_cell.length_a   1.000
_cell.length_b   1.000
_cell.length_c   1.000
_cell.angle_alpha   90.00
_cell.angle_beta   90.00
_cell.angle_gamma   90.00
#
_symmetry.space_group_name_H-M   'P 1'
#
loop_
_entity.id
_entity.type
_entity.pdbx_description
1 polymer ?
#
loop_
_entity_poly.entity_id
_entity_poly.type
_entity_poly.pdbx_seq_one_letter_code
_entity_poly.pdbx_strand_id
1 'polypeptide(L)'
;AAFPTLRDLASAPEADVLRVWEGLGFYGRARNLHRAAQAIVERHGARVPADLNALRALPGIGDYTAGAVGSIAFGVRAPAVDGNATRVLARVFRIEDDVFRGAGRKRVQDLAAELVPDADPGEWNQALMELGATVCVPASPRCPRCPIASECAAFGGGVQESLPRRAAKREVPTVSVVFVVARRRGAVLLVRRERGLHAGLFGLPGGERGTDEGEHDAVRRHLSAIGLQASALRVLGSVRHAFSHRTWEGSAFAADVRGTPRGAVWVPAAKLAGTPLVPLHRQILDRVIS
;
A
#
# COMPACT_ATOMS: atom_id res chain seq x y z
N ALA A 1 14.83 -11.54 -13.56
CA ALA A 1 14.49 -10.77 -12.37
C ALA A 1 15.35 -9.50 -12.31
N ALA A 2 14.77 -8.35 -11.88
CA ALA A 2 15.52 -7.09 -11.78
C ALA A 2 16.61 -7.15 -10.69
N PHE A 3 16.34 -7.87 -9.60
CA PHE A 3 17.24 -8.08 -8.48
C PHE A 3 17.27 -9.59 -8.16
N PRO A 4 18.21 -10.37 -8.74
CA PRO A 4 18.24 -11.82 -8.59
C PRO A 4 18.58 -12.30 -7.18
N THR A 5 19.36 -11.53 -6.42
CA THR A 5 19.80 -11.89 -5.07
C THR A 5 19.44 -10.80 -4.05
N LEU A 6 19.50 -11.15 -2.76
CA LEU A 6 19.37 -10.20 -1.65
C LEU A 6 20.43 -9.09 -1.71
N ARG A 7 21.66 -9.42 -2.14
CA ARG A 7 22.75 -8.44 -2.30
C ARG A 7 22.46 -7.45 -3.42
N ASP A 8 21.92 -7.92 -4.55
CA ASP A 8 21.54 -7.05 -5.67
C ASP A 8 20.43 -6.08 -5.24
N LEU A 9 19.41 -6.59 -4.52
CA LEU A 9 18.35 -5.74 -4.00
C LEU A 9 18.89 -4.73 -2.96
N ALA A 10 19.74 -5.16 -2.03
CA ALA A 10 20.27 -4.32 -0.97
C ALA A 10 21.16 -3.19 -1.49
N SER A 11 21.96 -3.45 -2.53
CA SER A 11 22.89 -2.49 -3.14
C SER A 11 22.24 -1.57 -4.19
N ALA A 12 21.04 -1.89 -4.64
CA ALA A 12 20.34 -1.10 -5.65
C ALA A 12 19.99 0.31 -5.12
N PRO A 13 20.00 1.34 -5.96
CA PRO A 13 19.42 2.64 -5.60
C PRO A 13 17.91 2.48 -5.28
N GLU A 14 17.42 3.15 -4.22
CA GLU A 14 15.98 3.11 -3.86
C GLU A 14 15.08 3.47 -5.04
N ALA A 15 15.51 4.41 -5.89
CA ALA A 15 14.74 4.83 -7.07
C ALA A 15 14.49 3.67 -8.06
N ASP A 16 15.46 2.77 -8.22
CA ASP A 16 15.32 1.60 -9.11
C ASP A 16 14.36 0.58 -8.51
N VAL A 17 14.42 0.37 -7.20
CA VAL A 17 13.46 -0.50 -6.49
C VAL A 17 12.03 0.05 -6.64
N LEU A 18 11.83 1.35 -6.42
CA LEU A 18 10.52 2.00 -6.57
C LEU A 18 10.01 1.95 -8.02
N ARG A 19 10.91 2.07 -9.01
CA ARG A 19 10.56 1.95 -10.42
C ARG A 19 10.05 0.56 -10.78
N VAL A 20 10.72 -0.50 -10.31
CA VAL A 20 10.27 -1.89 -10.53
C VAL A 20 8.94 -2.18 -9.82
N TRP A 21 8.66 -1.47 -8.71
CA TRP A 21 7.43 -1.61 -7.93
C TRP A 21 6.25 -0.79 -8.48
N GLU A 22 6.48 -0.03 -9.56
CA GLU A 22 5.45 0.86 -10.13
C GLU A 22 4.19 0.07 -10.53
N GLY A 23 3.02 0.61 -10.18
CA GLY A 23 1.73 -0.03 -10.42
C GLY A 23 1.22 -0.94 -9.28
N LEU A 24 2.07 -1.45 -8.41
CA LEU A 24 1.67 -2.33 -7.29
C LEU A 24 1.10 -1.56 -6.08
N GLY A 25 1.28 -0.23 -6.04
CA GLY A 25 0.83 0.60 -4.93
C GLY A 25 1.58 0.35 -3.62
N PHE A 26 1.16 1.04 -2.55
CA PHE A 26 1.75 0.87 -1.21
C PHE A 26 3.28 0.90 -1.19
N TYR A 27 3.89 1.93 -1.77
CA TYR A 27 5.33 2.09 -1.96
C TYR A 27 6.17 1.98 -0.66
N GLY A 28 5.52 2.18 0.51
CA GLY A 28 6.13 1.88 1.80
C GLY A 28 6.58 0.42 1.93
N ARG A 29 5.88 -0.53 1.27
CA ARG A 29 6.28 -1.95 1.23
C ARG A 29 7.58 -2.13 0.46
N ALA A 30 7.72 -1.48 -0.69
CA ALA A 30 8.96 -1.54 -1.48
C ALA A 30 10.16 -1.00 -0.69
N ARG A 31 10.00 0.15 -0.01
CA ARG A 31 11.06 0.71 0.83
C ARG A 31 11.40 -0.19 2.01
N ASN A 32 10.39 -0.76 2.65
CA ASN A 32 10.60 -1.69 3.74
C ASN A 32 11.32 -2.96 3.27
N LEU A 33 10.92 -3.52 2.11
CA LEU A 33 11.59 -4.66 1.49
C LEU A 33 13.07 -4.35 1.20
N HIS A 34 13.35 -3.18 0.61
CA HIS A 34 14.71 -2.72 0.34
C HIS A 34 15.54 -2.59 1.62
N ARG A 35 15.01 -1.89 2.65
CA ARG A 35 15.68 -1.75 3.94
C ARG A 35 15.84 -3.07 4.68
N ALA A 36 14.87 -3.98 4.56
CA ALA A 36 15.00 -5.32 5.12
C ALA A 36 16.13 -6.09 4.44
N ALA A 37 16.25 -6.02 3.11
CA ALA A 37 17.36 -6.64 2.38
C ALA A 37 18.72 -6.09 2.84
N GLN A 38 18.84 -4.77 3.01
CA GLN A 38 20.05 -4.14 3.53
C GLN A 38 20.39 -4.65 4.95
N ALA A 39 19.40 -4.69 5.85
CA ALA A 39 19.59 -5.20 7.21
C ALA A 39 19.98 -6.68 7.24
N ILE A 40 19.39 -7.51 6.35
CA ILE A 40 19.74 -8.93 6.24
C ILE A 40 21.18 -9.10 5.73
N VAL A 41 21.60 -8.31 4.75
CA VAL A 41 22.99 -8.39 4.25
C VAL A 41 23.97 -7.96 5.33
N GLU A 42 23.69 -6.88 6.05
CA GLU A 42 24.54 -6.30 7.06
C GLU A 42 24.65 -7.18 8.32
N ARG A 43 23.52 -7.69 8.83
CA ARG A 43 23.43 -8.32 10.16
C ARG A 43 23.34 -9.83 10.13
N HIS A 44 22.93 -10.41 9.01
CA HIS A 44 22.67 -11.85 8.88
C HIS A 44 23.42 -12.51 7.70
N GLY A 45 24.49 -11.86 7.20
CA GLY A 45 25.34 -12.42 6.15
C GLY A 45 24.61 -12.74 4.84
N ALA A 46 23.59 -11.96 4.50
CA ALA A 46 22.71 -12.15 3.35
C ALA A 46 21.87 -13.45 3.40
N ARG A 47 21.58 -13.96 4.59
CA ARG A 47 20.65 -15.09 4.82
C ARG A 47 19.47 -14.59 5.65
N VAL A 48 18.25 -14.90 5.19
CA VAL A 48 17.04 -14.57 5.96
C VAL A 48 17.09 -15.36 7.27
N PRO A 49 16.95 -14.71 8.44
CA PRO A 49 16.98 -15.40 9.72
C PRO A 49 15.71 -16.27 9.91
N ALA A 50 15.86 -17.44 10.53
CA ALA A 50 14.75 -18.31 10.90
C ALA A 50 14.11 -17.92 12.25
N ASP A 51 14.84 -17.16 13.09
CA ASP A 51 14.34 -16.72 14.40
C ASP A 51 13.25 -15.63 14.26
N LEU A 52 12.13 -15.81 14.96
CA LEU A 52 10.97 -14.91 14.87
C LEU A 52 11.28 -13.50 15.37
N ASN A 53 12.15 -13.35 16.39
CA ASN A 53 12.48 -12.05 16.92
C ASN A 53 13.42 -11.32 15.96
N ALA A 54 14.37 -12.03 15.36
CA ALA A 54 15.23 -11.51 14.32
C ALA A 54 14.41 -11.08 13.07
N LEU A 55 13.42 -11.87 12.68
CA LEU A 55 12.48 -11.49 11.60
C LEU A 55 11.71 -10.23 11.96
N ARG A 56 11.12 -10.13 13.15
CA ARG A 56 10.37 -8.93 13.61
C ARG A 56 11.23 -7.67 13.70
N ALA A 57 12.53 -7.82 13.93
CA ALA A 57 13.48 -6.71 13.98
C ALA A 57 13.79 -6.12 12.58
N LEU A 58 13.39 -6.80 11.49
CA LEU A 58 13.59 -6.30 10.14
C LEU A 58 12.55 -5.23 9.76
N PRO A 59 12.94 -4.20 9.01
CA PRO A 59 12.04 -3.14 8.57
C PRO A 59 10.80 -3.67 7.83
N GLY A 60 9.61 -3.33 8.33
CA GLY A 60 8.34 -3.70 7.71
C GLY A 60 7.88 -5.14 7.92
N ILE A 61 8.59 -5.91 8.74
CA ILE A 61 8.18 -7.26 9.15
C ILE A 61 7.42 -7.16 10.48
N GLY A 62 6.11 -7.35 10.42
CA GLY A 62 5.24 -7.46 11.58
C GLY A 62 4.97 -8.92 11.95
N ASP A 63 4.15 -9.14 12.99
CA ASP A 63 3.83 -10.49 13.50
C ASP A 63 3.31 -11.43 12.42
N TYR A 64 2.41 -10.96 11.55
CA TYR A 64 1.92 -11.74 10.43
C TYR A 64 3.04 -12.20 9.49
N THR A 65 3.88 -11.27 9.04
CA THR A 65 4.95 -11.59 8.07
C THR A 65 6.01 -12.47 8.72
N ALA A 66 6.38 -12.20 9.99
CA ALA A 66 7.32 -13.04 10.74
C ALA A 66 6.77 -14.46 10.93
N GLY A 67 5.49 -14.60 11.29
CA GLY A 67 4.82 -15.90 11.40
C GLY A 67 4.75 -16.64 10.07
N ALA A 68 4.38 -15.95 8.99
CA ALA A 68 4.30 -16.55 7.65
C ALA A 68 5.68 -17.03 7.15
N VAL A 69 6.69 -16.16 7.20
CA VAL A 69 8.05 -16.52 6.77
C VAL A 69 8.63 -17.61 7.68
N GLY A 70 8.50 -17.46 8.99
CA GLY A 70 9.01 -18.43 9.95
C GLY A 70 8.40 -19.81 9.78
N SER A 71 7.08 -19.90 9.61
CA SER A 71 6.40 -21.20 9.48
C SER A 71 6.56 -21.81 8.09
N ILE A 72 6.39 -21.04 7.02
CA ILE A 72 6.37 -21.57 5.64
C ILE A 72 7.78 -21.88 5.14
N ALA A 73 8.75 -20.99 5.41
CA ALA A 73 10.11 -21.16 4.89
C ALA A 73 11.04 -21.92 5.84
N PHE A 74 10.75 -21.92 7.14
CA PHE A 74 11.65 -22.48 8.16
C PHE A 74 11.01 -23.51 9.09
N GLY A 75 9.72 -23.82 8.93
CA GLY A 75 9.02 -24.78 9.76
C GLY A 75 8.87 -24.36 11.23
N VAL A 76 9.03 -23.07 11.54
CA VAL A 76 8.89 -22.56 12.91
C VAL A 76 7.42 -22.56 13.30
N ARG A 77 7.09 -23.13 14.46
CA ARG A 77 5.73 -23.09 15.00
C ARG A 77 5.34 -21.67 15.39
N ALA A 78 4.68 -20.98 14.46
CA ALA A 78 4.23 -19.62 14.64
C ALA A 78 2.95 -19.35 13.84
N PRO A 79 1.97 -18.60 14.38
CA PRO A 79 0.77 -18.25 13.64
C PRO A 79 1.02 -17.15 12.61
N ALA A 80 0.37 -17.26 11.44
CA ALA A 80 0.33 -16.23 10.40
C ALA A 80 -1.10 -15.72 10.24
N VAL A 81 -1.47 -14.70 11.02
CA VAL A 81 -2.85 -14.20 11.07
C VAL A 81 -3.02 -12.98 10.17
N ASP A 82 -3.51 -13.19 8.95
CA ASP A 82 -3.94 -12.13 8.03
C ASP A 82 -5.44 -11.84 8.18
N GLY A 83 -6.00 -11.02 7.29
CA GLY A 83 -7.43 -10.73 7.27
C GLY A 83 -8.30 -11.94 6.93
N ASN A 84 -7.79 -12.92 6.20
CA ASN A 84 -8.49 -14.16 5.86
C ASN A 84 -8.52 -15.09 7.07
N ALA A 85 -7.38 -15.35 7.68
CA ALA A 85 -7.27 -16.15 8.90
C ALA A 85 -8.10 -15.55 10.04
N THR A 86 -8.04 -14.22 10.23
CA THR A 86 -8.89 -13.49 11.20
C THR A 86 -10.37 -13.78 10.99
N ARG A 87 -10.85 -13.72 9.75
CA ARG A 87 -12.27 -13.96 9.41
C ARG A 87 -12.68 -15.41 9.66
N VAL A 88 -11.83 -16.37 9.25
CA VAL A 88 -12.10 -17.79 9.48
C VAL A 88 -12.21 -18.07 10.96
N LEU A 89 -11.21 -17.68 11.76
CA LEU A 89 -11.21 -17.91 13.21
C LEU A 89 -12.36 -17.21 13.91
N ALA A 90 -12.68 -15.96 13.51
CA ALA A 90 -13.83 -15.25 14.04
C ALA A 90 -15.16 -15.99 13.82
N ARG A 91 -15.33 -16.64 12.66
CA ARG A 91 -16.53 -17.42 12.34
C ARG A 91 -16.53 -18.79 13.02
N VAL A 92 -15.43 -19.51 12.94
CA VAL A 92 -15.32 -20.86 13.54
C VAL A 92 -15.62 -20.78 15.05
N PHE A 93 -15.01 -19.83 15.76
CA PHE A 93 -15.18 -19.66 17.20
C PHE A 93 -16.26 -18.66 17.60
N ARG A 94 -17.05 -18.15 16.64
CA ARG A 94 -18.11 -17.16 16.85
C ARG A 94 -17.67 -16.01 17.75
N ILE A 95 -16.56 -15.34 17.37
CA ILE A 95 -16.06 -14.18 18.11
C ILE A 95 -16.88 -12.96 17.70
N GLU A 96 -17.68 -12.44 18.62
CA GLU A 96 -18.59 -11.31 18.38
C GLU A 96 -17.96 -9.93 18.65
N ASP A 97 -16.80 -9.90 19.31
CA ASP A 97 -16.01 -8.68 19.50
C ASP A 97 -15.39 -8.17 18.19
N ASP A 98 -14.94 -6.91 18.18
CA ASP A 98 -14.14 -6.37 17.07
C ASP A 98 -12.78 -7.07 17.01
N VAL A 99 -12.65 -8.05 16.11
CA VAL A 99 -11.44 -8.87 15.93
C VAL A 99 -10.24 -8.13 15.31
N PHE A 100 -10.44 -6.88 14.92
CA PHE A 100 -9.37 -6.03 14.38
C PHE A 100 -8.73 -5.13 15.44
N ARG A 101 -9.31 -5.09 16.65
CA ARG A 101 -8.87 -4.22 17.76
C ARG A 101 -9.04 -4.90 19.13
N GLY A 102 -8.30 -4.39 20.10
CA GLY A 102 -8.48 -4.72 21.52
C GLY A 102 -8.52 -6.21 21.83
N ALA A 103 -9.46 -6.60 22.70
CA ALA A 103 -9.62 -7.97 23.19
C ALA A 103 -9.94 -8.98 22.08
N GLY A 104 -10.81 -8.61 21.13
CA GLY A 104 -11.16 -9.49 20.02
C GLY A 104 -9.96 -9.85 19.14
N ARG A 105 -9.10 -8.86 18.83
CA ARG A 105 -7.84 -9.12 18.11
C ARG A 105 -6.92 -10.04 18.90
N LYS A 106 -6.76 -9.76 20.20
CA LYS A 106 -5.92 -10.62 21.05
C LYS A 106 -6.44 -12.05 21.07
N ARG A 107 -7.75 -12.25 21.24
CA ARG A 107 -8.37 -13.58 21.23
C ARG A 107 -8.10 -14.35 19.94
N VAL A 108 -8.18 -13.70 18.77
CA VAL A 108 -7.86 -14.33 17.48
C VAL A 108 -6.38 -14.75 17.42
N GLN A 109 -5.47 -13.91 17.91
CA GLN A 109 -4.04 -14.21 17.94
C GLN A 109 -3.73 -15.39 18.90
N ASP A 110 -4.33 -15.38 20.07
CA ASP A 110 -4.15 -16.44 21.07
C ASP A 110 -4.66 -17.80 20.52
N LEU A 111 -5.85 -17.82 19.93
CA LEU A 111 -6.41 -19.02 19.28
C LEU A 111 -5.54 -19.50 18.12
N ALA A 112 -5.06 -18.60 17.27
CA ALA A 112 -4.18 -18.97 16.18
C ALA A 112 -2.88 -19.58 16.69
N ALA A 113 -2.29 -19.04 17.77
CA ALA A 113 -1.06 -19.57 18.36
C ALA A 113 -1.28 -20.96 19.01
N GLU A 114 -2.45 -21.17 19.62
CA GLU A 114 -2.83 -22.47 20.20
C GLU A 114 -3.03 -23.56 19.13
N LEU A 115 -3.70 -23.18 18.04
CA LEU A 115 -4.10 -24.12 16.98
C LEU A 115 -2.99 -24.49 16.00
N VAL A 116 -1.92 -23.71 15.89
CA VAL A 116 -0.79 -24.06 15.01
C VAL A 116 -0.14 -25.37 15.50
N PRO A 117 -0.12 -26.42 14.68
CA PRO A 117 0.49 -27.69 15.05
C PRO A 117 2.02 -27.61 15.08
N ASP A 118 2.66 -28.54 15.78
CA ASP A 118 4.12 -28.66 15.75
C ASP A 118 4.60 -29.23 14.40
N ALA A 119 3.83 -30.15 13.80
CA ALA A 119 4.10 -30.68 12.47
C ALA A 119 3.49 -29.77 11.39
N ASP A 120 4.27 -29.41 10.37
CA ASP A 120 3.84 -28.66 9.19
C ASP A 120 3.09 -27.34 9.48
N PRO A 121 3.62 -26.47 10.38
CA PRO A 121 2.96 -25.21 10.74
C PRO A 121 2.75 -24.28 9.53
N GLY A 122 3.61 -24.39 8.52
CA GLY A 122 3.50 -23.65 7.27
C GLY A 122 2.28 -24.06 6.44
N GLU A 123 2.03 -25.34 6.30
CA GLU A 123 0.86 -25.88 5.60
C GLU A 123 -0.43 -25.47 6.31
N TRP A 124 -0.46 -25.58 7.64
CA TRP A 124 -1.61 -25.14 8.42
C TRP A 124 -1.95 -23.65 8.19
N ASN A 125 -0.95 -22.78 8.26
CA ASN A 125 -1.14 -21.34 8.02
C ASN A 125 -1.62 -21.08 6.60
N GLN A 126 -1.05 -21.76 5.60
CA GLN A 126 -1.47 -21.60 4.19
C GLN A 126 -2.92 -22.09 4.00
N ALA A 127 -3.26 -23.27 4.53
CA ALA A 127 -4.61 -23.82 4.46
C ALA A 127 -5.65 -22.89 5.10
N LEU A 128 -5.34 -22.28 6.25
CA LEU A 128 -6.23 -21.34 6.93
C LEU A 128 -6.44 -20.06 6.10
N MET A 129 -5.38 -19.49 5.51
CA MET A 129 -5.46 -18.33 4.64
C MET A 129 -6.22 -18.64 3.35
N GLU A 130 -5.99 -19.81 2.74
CA GLU A 130 -6.65 -20.24 1.51
C GLU A 130 -8.13 -20.53 1.74
N LEU A 131 -8.49 -21.18 2.83
CA LEU A 131 -9.90 -21.37 3.23
C LEU A 131 -10.64 -20.02 3.31
N GLY A 132 -9.97 -19.01 3.88
CA GLY A 132 -10.50 -17.66 3.92
C GLY A 132 -10.62 -17.01 2.53
N ALA A 133 -9.66 -17.22 1.66
CA ALA A 133 -9.65 -16.63 0.32
C ALA A 133 -10.65 -17.26 -0.64
N THR A 134 -10.92 -18.57 -0.50
CA THR A 134 -11.67 -19.36 -1.50
C THR A 134 -13.06 -19.80 -1.06
N VAL A 135 -13.25 -20.13 0.21
CA VAL A 135 -14.49 -20.70 0.75
C VAL A 135 -15.17 -19.75 1.75
N CYS A 136 -14.44 -19.38 2.81
CA CYS A 136 -14.93 -18.50 3.87
C CYS A 136 -14.78 -17.03 3.48
N VAL A 137 -15.29 -16.64 2.30
CA VAL A 137 -15.18 -15.30 1.73
C VAL A 137 -15.97 -14.24 2.54
N PRO A 138 -15.67 -12.93 2.39
CA PRO A 138 -16.29 -11.88 3.20
C PRO A 138 -17.81 -11.83 3.10
N ALA A 139 -18.36 -11.88 1.91
CA ALA A 139 -19.80 -11.88 1.64
C ALA A 139 -20.23 -13.22 1.05
N SER A 140 -21.40 -13.73 1.44
CA SER A 140 -21.95 -15.01 0.96
C SER A 140 -20.95 -16.18 1.03
N PRO A 141 -20.41 -16.52 2.23
CA PRO A 141 -19.45 -17.61 2.37
C PRO A 141 -20.06 -18.95 1.95
N ARG A 142 -19.25 -19.78 1.33
CA ARG A 142 -19.65 -21.07 0.73
C ARG A 142 -19.69 -22.19 1.79
N CYS A 143 -20.42 -21.97 2.90
CA CYS A 143 -20.44 -22.86 4.05
C CYS A 143 -20.75 -24.33 3.74
N PRO A 144 -21.69 -24.69 2.83
CA PRO A 144 -21.94 -26.08 2.47
C PRO A 144 -20.75 -26.80 1.82
N ARG A 145 -19.74 -26.05 1.32
CA ARG A 145 -18.50 -26.59 0.72
C ARG A 145 -17.31 -26.50 1.67
N CYS A 146 -17.53 -25.99 2.89
CA CYS A 146 -16.43 -25.79 3.85
C CYS A 146 -16.07 -27.12 4.51
N PRO A 147 -14.78 -27.54 4.49
CA PRO A 147 -14.37 -28.82 5.08
C PRO A 147 -14.52 -28.86 6.61
N ILE A 148 -14.66 -27.71 7.27
CA ILE A 148 -14.84 -27.58 8.72
C ILE A 148 -16.22 -26.97 9.07
N ALA A 149 -17.24 -27.19 8.22
CA ALA A 149 -18.56 -26.61 8.44
C ALA A 149 -19.23 -27.12 9.72
N SER A 150 -19.03 -28.41 10.06
CA SER A 150 -19.55 -29.04 11.27
C SER A 150 -19.05 -28.42 12.57
N GLU A 151 -17.81 -27.92 12.54
CA GLU A 151 -17.14 -27.33 13.71
C GLU A 151 -17.36 -25.81 13.79
N CYS A 152 -18.05 -25.22 12.80
CA CYS A 152 -18.18 -23.77 12.70
C CYS A 152 -19.37 -23.24 13.52
N ALA A 153 -19.11 -22.64 14.69
CA ALA A 153 -20.14 -22.09 15.55
C ALA A 153 -20.95 -20.95 14.90
N ALA A 154 -20.37 -20.17 13.99
CA ALA A 154 -21.11 -19.15 13.26
C ALA A 154 -22.07 -19.75 12.24
N PHE A 155 -21.68 -20.82 11.55
CA PHE A 155 -22.56 -21.50 10.59
C PHE A 155 -23.70 -22.24 11.31
N GLY A 156 -23.39 -22.99 12.38
CA GLY A 156 -24.40 -23.64 13.22
C GLY A 156 -25.41 -22.66 13.83
N GLY A 157 -24.98 -21.43 14.12
CA GLY A 157 -25.84 -20.36 14.65
C GLY A 157 -26.47 -19.45 13.60
N GLY A 158 -26.24 -19.66 12.29
CA GLY A 158 -26.77 -18.84 11.20
C GLY A 158 -26.23 -17.40 11.15
N VAL A 159 -25.11 -17.11 11.82
CA VAL A 159 -24.54 -15.74 11.96
C VAL A 159 -23.27 -15.49 11.15
N GLN A 160 -22.89 -16.38 10.26
CA GLN A 160 -21.63 -16.30 9.50
C GLN A 160 -21.50 -15.04 8.64
N GLU A 161 -22.59 -14.46 8.16
CA GLU A 161 -22.56 -13.23 7.37
C GLU A 161 -22.37 -11.97 8.21
N SER A 162 -22.79 -12.01 9.47
CA SER A 162 -22.62 -10.90 10.42
C SER A 162 -21.20 -10.85 11.04
N LEU A 163 -20.39 -11.89 10.83
CA LEU A 163 -19.03 -12.01 11.36
C LEU A 163 -17.97 -11.98 10.25
N PRO A 164 -16.79 -11.40 10.54
CA PRO A 164 -16.44 -10.69 11.77
C PRO A 164 -17.11 -9.32 11.88
N ARG A 165 -17.48 -8.92 13.09
CA ARG A 165 -17.96 -7.56 13.36
C ARG A 165 -16.82 -6.56 13.17
N ARG A 166 -17.13 -5.43 12.55
CA ARG A 166 -16.22 -4.30 12.38
C ARG A 166 -16.88 -3.05 12.96
N ALA A 167 -16.10 -2.23 13.63
CA ALA A 167 -16.55 -0.88 13.92
C ALA A 167 -16.98 -0.17 12.63
N ALA A 168 -18.00 0.69 12.73
CA ALA A 168 -18.48 1.45 11.60
C ALA A 168 -17.32 2.14 10.86
N LYS A 169 -17.30 2.02 9.55
CA LYS A 169 -16.28 2.66 8.72
C LYS A 169 -16.43 4.18 8.86
N ARG A 170 -15.39 4.85 9.32
CA ARG A 170 -15.38 6.32 9.32
C ARG A 170 -15.56 6.82 7.89
N GLU A 171 -16.34 7.87 7.74
CA GLU A 171 -16.41 8.58 6.47
C GLU A 171 -15.01 9.01 6.04
N VAL A 172 -14.70 8.75 4.78
CA VAL A 172 -13.42 9.11 4.20
C VAL A 172 -13.54 10.55 3.69
N PRO A 173 -12.80 11.53 4.26
CA PRO A 173 -12.92 12.91 3.86
C PRO A 173 -12.51 13.09 2.39
N THR A 174 -13.27 13.92 1.69
CA THR A 174 -12.92 14.38 0.35
C THR A 174 -12.08 15.64 0.46
N VAL A 175 -10.94 15.65 -0.22
CA VAL A 175 -9.99 16.77 -0.24
C VAL A 175 -9.92 17.32 -1.66
N SER A 176 -10.17 18.61 -1.81
CA SER A 176 -10.06 19.30 -3.09
C SER A 176 -8.59 19.47 -3.48
N VAL A 177 -8.25 19.15 -4.73
CA VAL A 177 -6.87 19.20 -5.25
C VAL A 177 -6.79 19.84 -6.63
N VAL A 178 -5.61 20.42 -6.92
CA VAL A 178 -5.25 20.87 -8.27
C VAL A 178 -3.87 20.33 -8.64
N PHE A 179 -3.70 19.93 -9.90
CA PHE A 179 -2.42 19.49 -10.44
C PHE A 179 -2.10 20.22 -11.74
N VAL A 180 -0.82 20.44 -12.00
CA VAL A 180 -0.36 21.25 -13.12
C VAL A 180 0.56 20.47 -14.04
N VAL A 181 0.22 20.37 -15.31
CA VAL A 181 1.09 19.90 -16.38
C VAL A 181 1.73 21.11 -17.03
N ALA A 182 2.94 21.45 -16.62
CA ALA A 182 3.77 22.46 -17.28
C ALA A 182 4.73 21.78 -18.26
N ARG A 183 4.75 22.24 -19.50
CA ARG A 183 5.61 21.70 -20.57
C ARG A 183 6.55 22.77 -21.09
N ARG A 184 7.80 22.39 -21.35
CA ARG A 184 8.81 23.29 -21.93
C ARG A 184 9.82 22.52 -22.76
N ARG A 185 9.95 22.84 -24.04
CA ARG A 185 10.94 22.22 -24.95
C ARG A 185 10.94 20.68 -24.91
N GLY A 186 9.75 20.06 -24.96
CA GLY A 186 9.61 18.61 -24.92
C GLY A 186 9.83 17.94 -23.55
N ALA A 187 9.98 18.75 -22.48
CA ALA A 187 10.09 18.25 -21.11
C ALA A 187 8.84 18.61 -20.28
N VAL A 188 8.58 17.84 -19.24
CA VAL A 188 7.51 18.06 -18.26
C VAL A 188 8.14 18.41 -16.91
N LEU A 189 7.54 19.39 -16.22
CA LEU A 189 7.97 19.78 -14.88
C LEU A 189 7.46 18.80 -13.84
N LEU A 190 8.37 18.24 -13.05
CA LEU A 190 8.07 17.30 -11.97
C LEU A 190 8.69 17.77 -10.65
N VAL A 191 8.01 17.50 -9.55
CA VAL A 191 8.45 17.75 -8.18
C VAL A 191 8.75 16.42 -7.50
N ARG A 192 9.91 16.26 -6.89
CA ARG A 192 10.22 15.08 -6.08
C ARG A 192 9.48 15.19 -4.75
N ARG A 193 8.74 14.15 -4.38
CA ARG A 193 8.06 14.08 -3.09
C ARG A 193 9.05 13.60 -2.02
N GLU A 194 9.38 14.48 -1.07
CA GLU A 194 10.35 14.14 -0.02
C GLU A 194 9.72 13.40 1.16
N ARG A 195 8.42 13.61 1.41
CA ARG A 195 7.71 13.10 2.59
C ARG A 195 6.35 12.50 2.21
N GLY A 196 5.78 11.73 3.15
CA GLY A 196 4.42 11.18 3.04
C GLY A 196 4.32 9.91 2.20
N LEU A 197 3.10 9.54 1.84
CA LEU A 197 2.75 8.27 1.19
C LEU A 197 3.56 8.00 -0.10
N HIS A 198 3.86 9.03 -0.86
CA HIS A 198 4.56 8.96 -2.14
C HIS A 198 6.00 9.51 -2.07
N ALA A 199 6.62 9.52 -0.87
CA ALA A 199 8.02 9.95 -0.74
C ALA A 199 8.93 9.18 -1.71
N GLY A 200 9.92 9.85 -2.29
CA GLY A 200 10.83 9.27 -3.30
C GLY A 200 10.30 9.26 -4.72
N LEU A 201 8.98 9.37 -4.93
CA LEU A 201 8.38 9.47 -6.26
C LEU A 201 8.35 10.92 -6.75
N PHE A 202 8.34 11.06 -8.08
CA PHE A 202 8.03 12.33 -8.72
C PHE A 202 6.52 12.51 -8.90
N GLY A 203 6.07 13.76 -8.89
CA GLY A 203 4.70 14.11 -9.15
C GLY A 203 4.58 15.44 -9.89
N LEU A 204 3.41 15.73 -10.42
CA LEU A 204 3.08 17.02 -10.98
C LEU A 204 3.09 18.09 -9.86
N PRO A 205 3.48 19.34 -10.16
CA PRO A 205 3.24 20.46 -9.27
C PRO A 205 1.76 20.53 -8.91
N GLY A 206 1.46 20.96 -7.68
CA GLY A 206 0.10 21.04 -7.17
C GLY A 206 -0.09 20.29 -5.87
N GLY A 207 -1.32 20.22 -5.41
CA GLY A 207 -1.71 19.62 -4.13
C GLY A 207 -3.08 20.07 -3.68
N GLU A 208 -3.29 20.10 -2.37
CA GLU A 208 -4.57 20.48 -1.77
C GLU A 208 -4.92 21.93 -2.04
N ARG A 209 -6.18 22.17 -2.31
CA ARG A 209 -6.81 23.49 -2.47
C ARG A 209 -7.52 23.87 -1.18
N GLY A 210 -7.39 25.11 -0.76
CA GLY A 210 -8.14 25.66 0.38
C GLY A 210 -9.66 25.64 0.14
N THR A 211 -10.44 25.61 1.21
CA THR A 211 -11.91 25.50 1.14
C THR A 211 -12.54 26.65 0.33
N ASP A 212 -12.07 27.88 0.53
CA ASP A 212 -12.58 29.07 -0.14
C ASP A 212 -11.66 29.56 -1.27
N GLU A 213 -10.68 28.76 -1.65
CA GLU A 213 -9.70 29.12 -2.68
C GLU A 213 -10.19 28.70 -4.06
N GLY A 214 -10.13 29.58 -5.04
CA GLY A 214 -10.39 29.26 -6.45
C GLY A 214 -9.32 28.29 -7.00
N GLU A 215 -9.70 27.42 -7.95
CA GLU A 215 -8.75 26.47 -8.55
C GLU A 215 -7.57 27.17 -9.24
N HIS A 216 -7.80 28.27 -9.92
CA HIS A 216 -6.74 29.06 -10.57
C HIS A 216 -5.78 29.68 -9.55
N ASP A 217 -6.29 30.13 -8.40
CA ASP A 217 -5.45 30.71 -7.35
C ASP A 217 -4.63 29.64 -6.66
N ALA A 218 -5.21 28.46 -6.39
CA ALA A 218 -4.48 27.31 -5.91
C ALA A 218 -3.34 26.91 -6.87
N VAL A 219 -3.61 26.87 -8.17
CA VAL A 219 -2.56 26.59 -9.19
C VAL A 219 -1.45 27.63 -9.10
N ARG A 220 -1.78 28.94 -9.07
CA ARG A 220 -0.78 30.00 -8.96
C ARG A 220 0.03 29.90 -7.67
N ARG A 221 -0.62 29.64 -6.56
CA ARG A 221 0.03 29.46 -5.24
C ARG A 221 1.02 28.29 -5.27
N HIS A 222 0.63 27.14 -5.81
CA HIS A 222 1.51 25.97 -5.89
C HIS A 222 2.70 26.20 -6.82
N LEU A 223 2.52 26.88 -7.94
CA LEU A 223 3.61 27.23 -8.84
C LEU A 223 4.54 28.26 -8.22
N SER A 224 4.00 29.28 -7.55
CA SER A 224 4.79 30.30 -6.86
C SER A 224 5.66 29.72 -5.76
N ALA A 225 5.15 28.71 -5.01
CA ALA A 225 5.91 28.02 -3.96
C ALA A 225 7.19 27.34 -4.49
N ILE A 226 7.22 26.99 -5.78
CA ILE A 226 8.40 26.43 -6.44
C ILE A 226 9.12 27.45 -7.37
N GLY A 227 8.86 28.75 -7.20
CA GLY A 227 9.56 29.83 -7.92
C GLY A 227 9.08 30.05 -9.35
N LEU A 228 7.86 29.63 -9.68
CA LEU A 228 7.28 29.77 -11.02
C LEU A 228 6.03 30.64 -11.01
N GLN A 229 5.80 31.32 -12.13
CA GLN A 229 4.58 32.08 -12.40
C GLN A 229 3.86 31.52 -13.62
N ALA A 230 2.55 31.29 -13.49
CA ALA A 230 1.71 30.89 -14.61
C ALA A 230 1.36 32.14 -15.47
N SER A 231 1.57 32.07 -16.78
CA SER A 231 1.15 33.10 -17.75
C SER A 231 -0.16 32.75 -18.44
N ALA A 232 -0.47 31.45 -18.60
CA ALA A 232 -1.74 30.96 -19.10
C ALA A 232 -2.12 29.67 -18.37
N LEU A 233 -3.42 29.46 -18.15
CA LEU A 233 -3.98 28.26 -17.52
C LEU A 233 -5.11 27.72 -18.38
N ARG A 234 -5.13 26.40 -18.62
CA ARG A 234 -6.19 25.69 -19.33
C ARG A 234 -6.54 24.41 -18.59
N VAL A 235 -7.81 24.20 -18.31
CA VAL A 235 -8.30 22.95 -17.70
C VAL A 235 -8.07 21.78 -18.66
N LEU A 236 -7.50 20.70 -18.15
CA LEU A 236 -7.27 19.45 -18.88
C LEU A 236 -8.35 18.39 -18.55
N GLY A 237 -8.97 18.51 -17.41
CA GLY A 237 -10.04 17.60 -16.98
C GLY A 237 -10.09 17.40 -15.47
N SER A 238 -11.10 16.66 -15.03
CA SER A 238 -11.30 16.31 -13.62
C SER A 238 -10.33 15.21 -13.17
N VAL A 239 -10.02 15.24 -11.89
CA VAL A 239 -9.17 14.25 -11.20
C VAL A 239 -9.93 13.70 -10.01
N ARG A 240 -10.00 12.38 -9.92
CA ARG A 240 -10.51 11.68 -8.73
C ARG A 240 -9.63 10.50 -8.40
N HIS A 241 -9.23 10.40 -7.11
CA HIS A 241 -8.44 9.27 -6.62
C HIS A 241 -8.80 8.95 -5.18
N ALA A 242 -9.22 7.70 -4.92
CA ALA A 242 -9.56 7.24 -3.59
C ALA A 242 -8.36 6.56 -2.92
N PHE A 243 -8.00 7.04 -1.73
CA PHE A 243 -7.09 6.39 -0.81
C PHE A 243 -7.88 5.69 0.31
N SER A 244 -7.23 4.90 1.12
CA SER A 244 -7.87 4.26 2.28
C SER A 244 -8.34 5.25 3.36
N HIS A 245 -7.80 6.46 3.39
CA HIS A 245 -8.01 7.46 4.44
C HIS A 245 -8.53 8.81 3.94
N ARG A 246 -8.60 9.05 2.63
CA ARG A 246 -9.16 10.25 1.98
C ARG A 246 -9.44 10.00 0.50
N THR A 247 -10.27 10.84 -0.09
CA THR A 247 -10.47 10.90 -1.54
C THR A 247 -9.98 12.24 -2.05
N TRP A 248 -9.19 12.25 -3.11
CA TRP A 248 -8.84 13.47 -3.83
C TRP A 248 -9.84 13.70 -4.96
N GLU A 249 -10.39 14.93 -5.03
CA GLU A 249 -11.23 15.39 -6.12
C GLU A 249 -10.79 16.79 -6.55
N GLY A 250 -10.77 17.06 -7.84
CA GLY A 250 -10.37 18.37 -8.37
C GLY A 250 -10.04 18.34 -9.85
N SER A 251 -9.12 19.19 -10.27
CA SER A 251 -8.81 19.41 -11.68
C SER A 251 -7.32 19.36 -11.98
N ALA A 252 -7.00 18.90 -13.20
CA ALA A 252 -5.68 19.04 -13.79
C ALA A 252 -5.67 20.21 -14.78
N PHE A 253 -4.58 20.98 -14.78
CA PHE A 253 -4.39 22.16 -15.62
C PHE A 253 -3.15 22.02 -16.49
N ALA A 254 -3.20 22.46 -17.74
CA ALA A 254 -2.01 22.85 -18.47
C ALA A 254 -1.63 24.27 -18.09
N ALA A 255 -0.34 24.53 -17.96
CA ALA A 255 0.15 25.88 -17.66
C ALA A 255 1.39 26.21 -18.49
N ASP A 256 1.39 27.44 -19.03
CA ASP A 256 2.62 28.09 -19.49
C ASP A 256 3.25 28.79 -18.30
N VAL A 257 4.53 28.49 -18.05
CA VAL A 257 5.22 28.97 -16.85
C VAL A 257 6.48 29.74 -17.17
N ARG A 258 6.76 30.78 -16.37
CA ARG A 258 7.98 31.57 -16.39
C ARG A 258 8.70 31.47 -15.05
N GLY A 259 10.02 31.62 -15.06
CA GLY A 259 10.85 31.55 -13.86
C GLY A 259 11.77 30.33 -13.85
N THR A 260 12.50 30.20 -12.74
CA THR A 260 13.42 29.09 -12.48
C THR A 260 12.84 28.23 -11.37
N PRO A 261 12.55 26.93 -11.62
CA PRO A 261 11.95 26.07 -10.61
C PRO A 261 12.94 25.79 -9.47
N ARG A 262 12.42 25.76 -8.23
CA ARG A 262 13.14 25.35 -7.02
C ARG A 262 12.53 24.06 -6.50
N GLY A 263 13.36 23.04 -6.25
CA GLY A 263 12.87 21.71 -5.79
C GLY A 263 12.04 20.96 -6.84
N ALA A 264 12.08 21.39 -8.10
CA ALA A 264 11.43 20.75 -9.24
C ALA A 264 12.39 20.65 -10.41
N VAL A 265 12.16 19.66 -11.29
CA VAL A 265 13.04 19.35 -12.41
C VAL A 265 12.25 19.21 -13.70
N TRP A 266 12.86 19.60 -14.81
CA TRP A 266 12.34 19.37 -16.16
C TRP A 266 12.78 17.99 -16.63
N VAL A 267 11.84 17.06 -16.78
CA VAL A 267 12.09 15.70 -17.23
C VAL A 267 11.69 15.57 -18.71
N PRO A 268 12.61 15.24 -19.62
CA PRO A 268 12.29 14.99 -21.01
C PRO A 268 11.18 13.94 -21.17
N ALA A 269 10.24 14.13 -22.09
CA ALA A 269 9.13 13.21 -22.32
C ALA A 269 9.62 11.77 -22.56
N ALA A 270 10.72 11.57 -23.29
CA ALA A 270 11.32 10.26 -23.53
C ALA A 270 11.83 9.55 -22.26
N LYS A 271 12.08 10.30 -21.17
CA LYS A 271 12.51 9.73 -19.87
C LYS A 271 11.37 9.49 -18.89
N LEU A 272 10.15 9.92 -19.20
CA LEU A 272 9.00 9.77 -18.31
C LEU A 272 8.67 8.30 -18.03
N ALA A 273 8.81 7.42 -19.02
CA ALA A 273 8.57 5.99 -18.85
C ALA A 273 9.47 5.35 -17.78
N GLY A 274 10.72 5.82 -17.65
CA GLY A 274 11.67 5.35 -16.64
C GLY A 274 11.67 6.17 -15.33
N THR A 275 10.83 7.20 -15.22
CA THR A 275 10.76 8.05 -14.02
C THR A 275 9.74 7.49 -13.04
N PRO A 276 10.09 7.23 -11.77
CA PRO A 276 9.14 6.72 -10.77
C PRO A 276 8.12 7.82 -10.42
N LEU A 277 6.92 7.72 -10.97
CA LEU A 277 5.85 8.70 -10.82
C LEU A 277 4.78 8.24 -9.82
N VAL A 278 4.13 9.21 -9.18
CA VAL A 278 2.87 8.97 -8.47
C VAL A 278 1.84 8.44 -9.47
N PRO A 279 1.17 7.29 -9.21
CA PRO A 279 0.30 6.64 -10.20
C PRO A 279 -0.79 7.55 -10.79
N LEU A 280 -1.45 8.35 -9.94
CA LEU A 280 -2.43 9.32 -10.39
C LEU A 280 -1.83 10.35 -11.37
N HIS A 281 -0.61 10.81 -11.10
CA HIS A 281 0.05 11.81 -11.93
C HIS A 281 0.53 11.20 -13.26
N ARG A 282 0.88 9.92 -13.27
CA ARG A 282 1.12 9.17 -14.52
C ARG A 282 -0.15 9.13 -15.37
N GLN A 283 -1.27 8.75 -14.79
CA GLN A 283 -2.57 8.72 -15.50
C GLN A 283 -2.96 10.08 -16.10
N ILE A 284 -2.67 11.18 -15.37
CA ILE A 284 -2.90 12.54 -15.90
C ILE A 284 -1.98 12.80 -17.11
N LEU A 285 -0.70 12.45 -17.01
CA LEU A 285 0.27 12.67 -18.08
C LEU A 285 -0.05 11.82 -19.31
N ASP A 286 -0.41 10.56 -19.14
CA ASP A 286 -0.75 9.65 -20.24
C ASP A 286 -1.94 10.16 -21.07
N ARG A 287 -2.93 10.83 -20.43
CA ARG A 287 -4.07 11.47 -21.13
C ARG A 287 -3.70 12.73 -21.92
N VAL A 288 -2.55 13.34 -21.61
CA VAL A 288 -2.16 14.66 -22.15
C VAL A 288 -1.00 14.56 -23.13
N ILE A 289 -0.21 13.49 -23.04
CA ILE A 289 1.01 13.28 -23.85
C ILE A 289 0.75 12.27 -24.97
N SER A 290 -0.35 11.47 -24.87
CA SER A 290 -0.88 10.67 -25.97
C SER A 290 -1.44 11.61 -27.04
#